data_b153ab566c2cbde8d72a00d043589989
#
_entry.id   b153ab566c2cbde8d72a00d043589989
#
_cell.length_a   1.000
_cell.length_b   1.000
_cell.length_c   1.000
_cell.angle_alpha   90.00
_cell.angle_beta   90.00
_cell.angle_gamma   90.00
#
_symmetry.space_group_name_H-M   'P 1'
#
loop_
_entity.id
_entity.type
_entity.pdbx_description
1 polymer ?
#
loop_
_entity_poly.entity_id
_entity_poly.type
_entity_poly.pdbx_seq_one_letter_code
_entity_poly.pdbx_strand_id
1 'polypeptide(L)'
;MNNILSENLKKLRHAKLYTQAQVAEVLGVMPQTVSRWETGIALPDVLLLPEIAKLYCVTVDDLFKEHSVAYANYAQRLASVYEDSRKLEDFVRADLEFQKLINSGSFSTDDLRNYGIIYQYLMNDCREKAIRLFDEVIEKGIEEDASVYFQTKQQRALLLSQIGEGNKVIKEQLAIILKHDCHAMEWVVLVAAMFCVGENEKAYAYFQKALEHGVEKAELYCYGGDVCCELEKYEEAFSCWNKAIALDDSVMAAKYSKGFCYEKLGEYEKAKAVWCDIIEQLEKMGLDIEMKFVKERLQVCKYQIM
;
A
#
# COMPACT_ATOMS: atom_id res chain seq x y z
N MET A 1 36.68 20.81 -27.25
CA MET A 1 35.40 20.31 -26.64
C MET A 1 35.76 19.79 -25.27
N ASN A 2 35.26 20.45 -24.20
CA ASN A 2 35.38 19.88 -22.86
C ASN A 2 34.67 18.54 -22.87
N ASN A 3 35.45 17.49 -22.65
CA ASN A 3 34.90 16.14 -22.70
C ASN A 3 34.29 15.84 -21.32
N ILE A 4 33.03 16.22 -21.14
CA ILE A 4 32.27 16.01 -19.91
C ILE A 4 32.45 14.58 -19.36
N LEU A 5 32.45 13.59 -20.24
CA LEU A 5 32.70 12.19 -19.88
C LEU A 5 34.06 12.03 -19.16
N SER A 6 35.14 12.59 -19.69
CA SER A 6 36.46 12.44 -19.08
C SER A 6 36.58 13.09 -17.72
N GLU A 7 35.97 14.26 -17.55
CA GLU A 7 35.91 14.96 -16.27
C GLU A 7 35.11 14.16 -15.25
N ASN A 8 33.93 13.62 -15.66
CA ASN A 8 33.09 12.80 -14.81
C ASN A 8 33.78 11.48 -14.41
N LEU A 9 34.43 10.79 -15.33
CA LEU A 9 35.17 9.56 -15.01
C LEU A 9 36.20 9.82 -13.90
N LYS A 10 36.98 10.90 -14.03
CA LYS A 10 37.98 11.30 -13.02
C LYS A 10 37.31 11.68 -11.69
N LYS A 11 36.26 12.49 -11.74
CA LYS A 11 35.48 12.97 -10.55
C LYS A 11 34.86 11.81 -9.79
N LEU A 12 34.16 10.89 -10.49
CA LEU A 12 33.50 9.74 -9.91
C LEU A 12 34.50 8.75 -9.30
N ARG A 13 35.64 8.51 -9.97
CA ARG A 13 36.74 7.71 -9.41
C ARG A 13 37.21 8.28 -8.06
N HIS A 14 37.49 9.58 -8.03
CA HIS A 14 37.91 10.25 -6.78
C HIS A 14 36.85 10.17 -5.70
N ALA A 15 35.58 10.35 -6.04
CA ALA A 15 34.46 10.24 -5.08
C ALA A 15 34.37 8.84 -4.45
N LYS A 16 34.73 7.80 -5.21
CA LYS A 16 34.80 6.41 -4.73
C LYS A 16 36.15 6.04 -4.10
N LEU A 17 37.09 6.98 -4.03
CA LEU A 17 38.44 6.78 -3.49
C LEU A 17 39.25 5.69 -4.23
N TYR A 18 38.93 5.42 -5.50
CA TYR A 18 39.69 4.46 -6.33
C TYR A 18 40.93 5.08 -6.97
N THR A 19 41.98 4.27 -7.07
CA THR A 19 43.12 4.57 -7.95
C THR A 19 42.79 4.16 -9.37
N GLN A 20 43.52 4.74 -10.37
CA GLN A 20 43.39 4.31 -11.76
C GLN A 20 43.70 2.82 -11.94
N ALA A 21 44.63 2.28 -11.15
CA ALA A 21 45.00 0.87 -11.18
C ALA A 21 43.84 -0.04 -10.69
N GLN A 22 43.13 0.35 -9.61
CA GLN A 22 41.97 -0.40 -9.11
C GLN A 22 40.82 -0.39 -10.13
N VAL A 23 40.54 0.77 -10.75
CA VAL A 23 39.55 0.84 -11.83
C VAL A 23 39.89 -0.05 -13.00
N ALA A 24 41.19 -0.02 -13.40
CA ALA A 24 41.70 -0.83 -14.50
C ALA A 24 41.57 -2.34 -14.21
N GLU A 25 41.88 -2.76 -13.00
CA GLU A 25 41.72 -4.15 -12.53
C GLU A 25 40.28 -4.63 -12.63
N VAL A 26 39.31 -3.84 -12.10
CA VAL A 26 37.88 -4.20 -12.11
C VAL A 26 37.35 -4.28 -13.55
N LEU A 27 37.77 -3.36 -14.44
CA LEU A 27 37.29 -3.30 -15.81
C LEU A 27 38.09 -4.18 -16.78
N GLY A 28 39.12 -4.88 -16.32
CA GLY A 28 39.97 -5.75 -17.17
C GLY A 28 40.78 -4.98 -18.22
N VAL A 29 41.20 -3.75 -17.94
CA VAL A 29 41.97 -2.89 -18.84
C VAL A 29 43.33 -2.49 -18.25
N MET A 30 44.19 -1.83 -19.03
CA MET A 30 45.45 -1.32 -18.50
C MET A 30 45.28 0.02 -17.78
N PRO A 31 46.02 0.33 -16.68
CA PRO A 31 45.94 1.63 -15.98
C PRO A 31 46.12 2.83 -16.91
N GLN A 32 46.98 2.71 -17.90
CA GLN A 32 47.20 3.75 -18.91
C GLN A 32 45.95 4.03 -19.74
N THR A 33 45.11 3.02 -19.95
CA THR A 33 43.83 3.17 -20.67
C THR A 33 42.85 4.04 -19.85
N VAL A 34 42.72 3.81 -18.54
CA VAL A 34 41.92 4.65 -17.63
C VAL A 34 42.46 6.08 -17.62
N SER A 35 43.78 6.26 -17.52
CA SER A 35 44.41 7.58 -17.58
C SER A 35 44.08 8.33 -18.88
N ARG A 36 44.08 7.64 -20.03
CA ARG A 36 43.73 8.23 -21.33
C ARG A 36 42.27 8.63 -21.42
N TRP A 37 41.35 7.88 -20.78
CA TRP A 37 39.96 8.25 -20.70
C TRP A 37 39.77 9.51 -19.87
N GLU A 38 40.39 9.60 -18.71
CA GLU A 38 40.28 10.74 -17.80
C GLU A 38 40.95 12.01 -18.30
N THR A 39 41.92 11.87 -19.23
CA THR A 39 42.57 13.01 -19.89
C THR A 39 41.92 13.38 -21.23
N GLY A 40 40.91 12.63 -21.67
CA GLY A 40 40.23 12.89 -22.94
C GLY A 40 41.01 12.50 -24.19
N ILE A 41 42.15 11.79 -24.03
CA ILE A 41 42.96 11.31 -25.16
C ILE A 41 42.25 10.15 -25.89
N ALA A 42 41.50 9.36 -25.17
CA ALA A 42 40.69 8.28 -25.72
C ALA A 42 39.32 8.21 -25.00
N LEU A 43 38.36 7.59 -25.64
CA LEU A 43 37.06 7.29 -25.03
C LEU A 43 37.00 5.80 -24.62
N PRO A 44 36.25 5.45 -23.58
CA PRO A 44 35.90 4.06 -23.30
C PRO A 44 35.16 3.42 -24.47
N ASP A 45 35.34 2.11 -24.65
CA ASP A 45 34.48 1.34 -25.53
C ASP A 45 33.02 1.43 -25.04
N VAL A 46 32.08 1.53 -25.98
CA VAL A 46 30.64 1.64 -25.69
C VAL A 46 30.14 0.45 -24.85
N LEU A 47 30.73 -0.73 -25.05
CA LEU A 47 30.38 -1.94 -24.30
C LEU A 47 30.89 -1.91 -22.84
N LEU A 48 31.88 -1.07 -22.53
CA LEU A 48 32.38 -0.87 -21.16
C LEU A 48 31.58 0.19 -20.38
N LEU A 49 30.81 1.04 -21.05
CA LEU A 49 30.07 2.11 -20.37
C LEU A 49 29.11 1.59 -19.28
N PRO A 50 28.38 0.49 -19.49
CA PRO A 50 27.52 -0.07 -18.42
C PRO A 50 28.34 -0.54 -17.20
N GLU A 51 29.49 -1.17 -17.40
CA GLU A 51 30.35 -1.64 -16.29
C GLU A 51 30.99 -0.46 -15.54
N ILE A 52 31.41 0.58 -16.26
CA ILE A 52 31.91 1.84 -15.68
C ILE A 52 30.81 2.52 -14.83
N ALA A 53 29.59 2.61 -15.37
CA ALA A 53 28.45 3.18 -14.68
C ALA A 53 28.12 2.39 -13.40
N LYS A 54 28.13 1.06 -13.48
CA LYS A 54 27.94 0.18 -12.33
C LYS A 54 29.03 0.34 -11.28
N LEU A 55 30.31 0.38 -11.70
CA LEU A 55 31.47 0.59 -10.81
C LEU A 55 31.33 1.89 -10.01
N TYR A 56 30.88 2.97 -10.66
CA TYR A 56 30.74 4.28 -10.03
C TYR A 56 29.36 4.50 -9.40
N CYS A 57 28.43 3.54 -9.48
CA CYS A 57 27.06 3.64 -8.98
C CYS A 57 26.32 4.83 -9.60
N VAL A 58 26.37 4.96 -10.90
CA VAL A 58 25.67 5.97 -11.71
C VAL A 58 24.98 5.27 -12.90
N THR A 59 24.17 6.00 -13.67
CA THR A 59 23.71 5.50 -14.98
C THR A 59 24.73 5.84 -16.08
N VAL A 60 24.60 5.19 -17.25
CA VAL A 60 25.41 5.56 -18.43
C VAL A 60 25.17 7.02 -18.81
N ASP A 61 23.91 7.49 -18.74
CA ASP A 61 23.56 8.89 -19.01
C ASP A 61 24.24 9.87 -18.05
N ASP A 62 24.36 9.50 -16.76
CA ASP A 62 25.02 10.34 -15.76
C ASP A 62 26.51 10.54 -16.06
N LEU A 63 27.16 9.62 -16.78
CA LEU A 63 28.54 9.79 -17.23
C LEU A 63 28.69 11.01 -18.15
N PHE A 64 27.62 11.44 -18.81
CA PHE A 64 27.60 12.53 -19.77
C PHE A 64 26.91 13.83 -19.28
N LYS A 65 26.40 13.85 -18.03
CA LYS A 65 25.75 15.05 -17.44
C LYS A 65 26.75 15.94 -16.70
N GLU A 66 26.55 17.26 -16.71
CA GLU A 66 27.42 18.24 -16.03
C GLU A 66 27.46 18.06 -14.50
N HIS A 67 26.41 17.54 -13.90
CA HIS A 67 26.26 17.39 -12.45
C HIS A 67 26.02 15.92 -12.04
N SER A 68 26.97 15.06 -12.38
CA SER A 68 26.91 13.65 -11.94
C SER A 68 27.34 13.51 -10.48
N VAL A 69 26.51 12.84 -9.66
CA VAL A 69 26.78 12.51 -8.27
C VAL A 69 26.79 10.99 -8.10
N ALA A 70 27.85 10.47 -7.48
CA ALA A 70 27.93 9.04 -7.18
C ALA A 70 27.07 8.71 -5.97
N TYR A 71 26.23 7.70 -6.11
CA TYR A 71 25.48 7.10 -4.98
C TYR A 71 26.40 6.19 -4.16
N ALA A 72 26.00 5.88 -2.92
CA ALA A 72 26.78 4.99 -2.06
C ALA A 72 26.96 3.60 -2.70
N ASN A 73 25.89 3.08 -3.31
CA ASN A 73 25.91 1.83 -4.04
C ASN A 73 24.90 1.85 -5.23
N TYR A 74 24.91 0.76 -6.02
CA TYR A 74 24.07 0.67 -7.21
C TYR A 74 22.58 0.54 -6.90
N ALA A 75 22.21 -0.09 -5.76
CA ALA A 75 20.81 -0.20 -5.33
C ALA A 75 20.19 1.19 -5.04
N GLN A 76 20.92 2.07 -4.33
CA GLN A 76 20.48 3.46 -4.10
C GLN A 76 20.34 4.24 -5.42
N ARG A 77 21.23 3.98 -6.39
CA ARG A 77 21.09 4.61 -7.72
C ARG A 77 19.81 4.17 -8.43
N LEU A 78 19.49 2.88 -8.40
CA LEU A 78 18.24 2.37 -9.00
C LEU A 78 17.00 2.88 -8.25
N ALA A 79 17.09 3.04 -6.93
CA ALA A 79 16.02 3.67 -6.15
C ALA A 79 15.72 5.09 -6.66
N SER A 80 16.77 5.89 -6.89
CA SER A 80 16.60 7.24 -7.46
C SER A 80 16.02 7.21 -8.89
N VAL A 81 16.36 6.21 -9.71
CA VAL A 81 15.72 6.04 -11.04
C VAL A 81 14.23 5.79 -10.90
N TYR A 82 13.84 4.91 -9.97
CA TYR A 82 12.43 4.64 -9.71
C TYR A 82 11.72 5.87 -9.12
N GLU A 83 12.36 6.60 -8.22
CA GLU A 83 11.81 7.84 -7.66
C GLU A 83 11.43 8.87 -8.74
N ASP A 84 12.25 8.99 -9.78
CA ASP A 84 12.00 9.89 -10.91
C ASP A 84 10.99 9.34 -11.92
N SER A 85 11.10 8.05 -12.26
CA SER A 85 10.32 7.45 -13.37
C SER A 85 8.95 6.95 -12.94
N ARG A 86 8.81 6.49 -11.70
CA ARG A 86 7.63 5.79 -11.14
C ARG A 86 7.17 4.58 -11.95
N LYS A 87 8.06 4.00 -12.77
CA LYS A 87 7.76 2.82 -13.57
C LYS A 87 8.00 1.55 -12.76
N LEU A 88 7.05 0.62 -12.82
CA LEU A 88 7.14 -0.65 -12.10
C LEU A 88 8.40 -1.45 -12.47
N GLU A 89 8.85 -1.39 -13.72
CA GLU A 89 10.10 -2.05 -14.17
C GLU A 89 11.34 -1.52 -13.45
N ASP A 90 11.39 -0.21 -13.15
CA ASP A 90 12.51 0.41 -12.43
C ASP A 90 12.43 0.07 -10.93
N PHE A 91 11.21 -0.03 -10.36
CA PHE A 91 11.01 -0.56 -9.02
C PHE A 91 11.57 -1.99 -8.89
N VAL A 92 11.19 -2.89 -9.82
CA VAL A 92 11.65 -4.29 -9.80
C VAL A 92 13.17 -4.39 -9.86
N ARG A 93 13.82 -3.55 -10.67
CA ARG A 93 15.30 -3.49 -10.75
C ARG A 93 15.93 -3.05 -9.44
N ALA A 94 15.39 -1.99 -8.82
CA ALA A 94 15.86 -1.50 -7.53
C ALA A 94 15.65 -2.55 -6.42
N ASP A 95 14.48 -3.16 -6.37
CA ASP A 95 14.12 -4.21 -5.41
C ASP A 95 15.11 -5.39 -5.46
N LEU A 96 15.39 -5.91 -6.66
CA LEU A 96 16.34 -7.01 -6.85
C LEU A 96 17.77 -6.67 -6.38
N GLU A 97 18.24 -5.44 -6.60
CA GLU A 97 19.56 -5.03 -6.15
C GLU A 97 19.61 -4.80 -4.63
N PHE A 98 18.56 -4.26 -4.00
CA PHE A 98 18.49 -4.20 -2.54
C PHE A 98 18.44 -5.59 -1.91
N GLN A 99 17.69 -6.53 -2.47
CA GLN A 99 17.68 -7.92 -2.00
C GLN A 99 19.07 -8.57 -2.06
N LYS A 100 19.82 -8.37 -3.16
CA LYS A 100 21.20 -8.85 -3.26
C LYS A 100 22.10 -8.22 -2.20
N LEU A 101 21.98 -6.92 -1.98
CA LEU A 101 22.75 -6.18 -1.00
C LEU A 101 22.48 -6.69 0.42
N ILE A 102 21.21 -6.91 0.78
CA ILE A 102 20.79 -7.45 2.07
C ILE A 102 21.31 -8.89 2.24
N ASN A 103 21.12 -9.75 1.25
CA ASN A 103 21.54 -11.15 1.29
C ASN A 103 23.06 -11.32 1.42
N SER A 104 23.85 -10.36 0.89
CA SER A 104 25.31 -10.34 1.05
C SER A 104 25.78 -9.85 2.43
N GLY A 105 24.89 -9.31 3.26
CA GLY A 105 25.24 -8.67 4.53
C GLY A 105 25.99 -7.35 4.41
N SER A 106 26.10 -6.78 3.21
CA SER A 106 26.90 -5.57 2.90
C SER A 106 26.06 -4.31 2.82
N PHE A 107 24.99 -4.22 3.62
CA PHE A 107 24.06 -3.08 3.62
C PHE A 107 24.26 -2.16 4.84
N SER A 108 23.93 -0.89 4.67
CA SER A 108 23.90 0.13 5.72
C SER A 108 22.47 0.38 6.21
N THR A 109 22.33 1.09 7.33
CA THR A 109 21.02 1.56 7.81
C THR A 109 20.33 2.48 6.79
N ASP A 110 21.12 3.29 6.06
CA ASP A 110 20.60 4.16 5.01
C ASP A 110 20.07 3.37 3.81
N ASP A 111 20.68 2.22 3.49
CA ASP A 111 20.17 1.32 2.45
C ASP A 111 18.79 0.76 2.82
N LEU A 112 18.61 0.32 4.09
CA LEU A 112 17.32 -0.16 4.57
C LEU A 112 16.26 0.96 4.53
N ARG A 113 16.63 2.18 4.90
CA ARG A 113 15.74 3.34 4.82
C ARG A 113 15.33 3.62 3.37
N ASN A 114 16.28 3.69 2.44
CA ASN A 114 16.00 3.93 1.02
C ASN A 114 15.16 2.79 0.41
N TYR A 115 15.43 1.55 0.81
CA TYR A 115 14.64 0.40 0.41
C TYR A 115 13.18 0.51 0.90
N GLY A 116 12.96 0.92 2.15
CA GLY A 116 11.62 1.21 2.67
C GLY A 116 10.91 2.33 1.91
N ILE A 117 11.64 3.39 1.53
CA ILE A 117 11.08 4.54 0.80
C ILE A 117 10.54 4.12 -0.58
N ILE A 118 11.25 3.27 -1.34
CA ILE A 118 10.73 2.85 -2.66
C ILE A 118 9.44 2.03 -2.54
N TYR A 119 9.28 1.22 -1.47
CA TYR A 119 8.01 0.54 -1.18
C TYR A 119 6.89 1.51 -0.79
N GLN A 120 7.21 2.58 -0.06
CA GLN A 120 6.24 3.63 0.25
C GLN A 120 5.75 4.34 -1.02
N TYR A 121 6.65 4.62 -1.95
CA TYR A 121 6.29 5.19 -3.24
C TYR A 121 5.40 4.23 -4.05
N LEU A 122 5.77 2.95 -4.13
CA LEU A 122 4.96 1.93 -4.81
C LEU A 122 3.55 1.83 -4.21
N MET A 123 3.45 1.83 -2.89
CA MET A 123 2.15 1.80 -2.20
C MET A 123 1.28 3.00 -2.58
N ASN A 124 1.84 4.20 -2.65
CA ASN A 124 1.12 5.40 -3.05
C ASN A 124 0.68 5.33 -4.52
N ASP A 125 1.57 4.92 -5.43
CA ASP A 125 1.27 4.79 -6.86
C ASP A 125 0.17 3.74 -7.11
N CYS A 126 0.20 2.61 -6.38
CA CYS A 126 -0.82 1.57 -6.43
C CYS A 126 -2.18 2.09 -5.92
N ARG A 127 -2.18 2.88 -4.83
CA ARG A 127 -3.40 3.47 -4.27
C ARG A 127 -4.04 4.46 -5.24
N GLU A 128 -3.26 5.37 -5.82
CA GLU A 128 -3.76 6.31 -6.81
C GLU A 128 -4.34 5.59 -8.05
N LYS A 129 -3.67 4.53 -8.50
CA LYS A 129 -4.17 3.71 -9.60
C LYS A 129 -5.49 3.04 -9.23
N ALA A 130 -5.62 2.49 -8.02
CA ALA A 130 -6.85 1.87 -7.57
C ALA A 130 -8.01 2.89 -7.51
N ILE A 131 -7.77 4.10 -6.98
CA ILE A 131 -8.78 5.18 -6.94
C ILE A 131 -9.25 5.52 -8.36
N ARG A 132 -8.32 5.71 -9.32
CA ARG A 132 -8.70 5.98 -10.72
C ARG A 132 -9.58 4.88 -11.34
N LEU A 133 -9.23 3.60 -11.10
CA LEU A 133 -10.04 2.48 -11.58
C LEU A 133 -11.42 2.44 -10.92
N PHE A 134 -11.52 2.78 -9.64
CA PHE A 134 -12.81 2.90 -8.96
C PHE A 134 -13.64 4.07 -9.47
N ASP A 135 -13.01 5.21 -9.76
CA ASP A 135 -13.70 6.34 -10.38
C ASP A 135 -14.29 5.96 -11.75
N GLU A 136 -13.54 5.21 -12.59
CA GLU A 136 -14.02 4.69 -13.88
C GLU A 136 -15.26 3.78 -13.73
N VAL A 137 -15.29 2.92 -12.70
CA VAL A 137 -16.48 2.08 -12.42
C VAL A 137 -17.67 2.94 -11.98
N ILE A 138 -17.43 3.92 -11.12
CA ILE A 138 -18.48 4.80 -10.61
C ILE A 138 -19.06 5.69 -11.75
N GLU A 139 -18.22 6.15 -12.67
CA GLU A 139 -18.64 6.92 -13.86
C GLU A 139 -19.54 6.14 -14.82
N LYS A 140 -19.38 4.81 -14.93
CA LYS A 140 -20.27 3.94 -15.70
C LYS A 140 -21.69 3.89 -15.13
N GLY A 141 -21.84 4.16 -13.84
CA GLY A 141 -23.13 4.27 -13.16
C GLY A 141 -23.66 2.94 -12.61
N ILE A 142 -24.81 3.05 -11.96
CA ILE A 142 -25.47 1.94 -11.25
C ILE A 142 -26.14 0.92 -12.20
N GLU A 143 -26.42 1.33 -13.44
CA GLU A 143 -27.25 0.54 -14.38
C GLU A 143 -26.54 -0.72 -14.89
N GLU A 144 -25.20 -0.73 -14.90
CA GLU A 144 -24.43 -1.87 -15.39
C GLU A 144 -24.45 -3.02 -14.35
N ASP A 145 -24.11 -2.73 -13.10
CA ASP A 145 -24.17 -3.66 -11.95
C ASP A 145 -24.22 -2.88 -10.64
N ALA A 146 -25.38 -2.85 -9.99
CA ALA A 146 -25.59 -2.12 -8.75
C ALA A 146 -24.71 -2.65 -7.61
N SER A 147 -24.44 -3.95 -7.53
CA SER A 147 -23.61 -4.54 -6.47
C SER A 147 -22.16 -4.09 -6.62
N VAL A 148 -21.60 -4.22 -7.82
CA VAL A 148 -20.24 -3.76 -8.13
C VAL A 148 -20.10 -2.25 -7.90
N TYR A 149 -21.09 -1.46 -8.33
CA TYR A 149 -21.11 -0.01 -8.15
C TYR A 149 -20.99 0.39 -6.67
N PHE A 150 -21.84 -0.16 -5.78
CA PHE A 150 -21.83 0.20 -4.36
C PHE A 150 -20.62 -0.36 -3.62
N GLN A 151 -20.17 -1.58 -3.92
CA GLN A 151 -18.93 -2.12 -3.38
C GLN A 151 -17.73 -1.23 -3.74
N THR A 152 -17.66 -0.78 -4.99
CA THR A 152 -16.61 0.12 -5.47
C THR A 152 -16.65 1.47 -4.74
N LYS A 153 -17.83 2.05 -4.52
CA LYS A 153 -17.97 3.30 -3.72
C LYS A 153 -17.44 3.13 -2.30
N GLN A 154 -17.70 1.99 -1.65
CA GLN A 154 -17.19 1.70 -0.30
C GLN A 154 -15.66 1.55 -0.29
N GLN A 155 -15.10 0.80 -1.25
CA GLN A 155 -13.64 0.64 -1.37
C GLN A 155 -12.93 1.97 -1.67
N ARG A 156 -13.51 2.79 -2.55
CA ARG A 156 -13.01 4.14 -2.83
C ARG A 156 -13.04 5.03 -1.57
N ALA A 157 -14.13 4.99 -0.81
CA ALA A 157 -14.26 5.75 0.43
C ALA A 157 -13.18 5.36 1.45
N LEU A 158 -12.91 4.06 1.60
CA LEU A 158 -11.85 3.56 2.46
C LEU A 158 -10.47 4.08 2.04
N LEU A 159 -10.12 3.98 0.76
CA LEU A 159 -8.83 4.44 0.25
C LEU A 159 -8.66 5.95 0.40
N LEU A 160 -9.70 6.74 0.09
CA LEU A 160 -9.67 8.19 0.25
C LEU A 160 -9.54 8.61 1.73
N SER A 161 -10.15 7.86 2.63
CA SER A 161 -10.01 8.11 4.08
C SER A 161 -8.58 7.88 4.56
N GLN A 162 -7.90 6.85 4.05
CA GLN A 162 -6.50 6.55 4.40
C GLN A 162 -5.50 7.66 4.00
N ILE A 163 -5.85 8.48 3.01
CA ILE A 163 -5.02 9.61 2.56
C ILE A 163 -5.53 10.97 3.05
N GLY A 164 -6.52 10.98 3.96
CA GLY A 164 -7.09 12.19 4.53
C GLY A 164 -8.14 12.90 3.65
N GLU A 165 -8.56 12.30 2.53
CA GLU A 165 -9.57 12.84 1.63
C GLU A 165 -11.00 12.31 1.87
N GLY A 166 -11.22 11.56 2.93
CA GLY A 166 -12.53 10.96 3.24
C GLY A 166 -13.67 11.97 3.37
N ASN A 167 -13.39 13.19 3.83
CA ASN A 167 -14.38 14.26 3.90
C ASN A 167 -14.96 14.65 2.53
N LYS A 168 -14.22 14.45 1.43
CA LYS A 168 -14.74 14.64 0.08
C LYS A 168 -15.86 13.67 -0.22
N VAL A 169 -15.67 12.38 0.13
CA VAL A 169 -16.69 11.34 -0.05
C VAL A 169 -17.93 11.66 0.78
N ILE A 170 -17.77 12.05 2.04
CA ILE A 170 -18.89 12.43 2.91
C ILE A 170 -19.70 13.57 2.27
N LYS A 171 -19.04 14.61 1.77
CA LYS A 171 -19.70 15.75 1.12
C LYS A 171 -20.46 15.33 -0.15
N GLU A 172 -19.84 14.53 -1.00
CA GLU A 172 -20.45 13.96 -2.20
C GLU A 172 -21.70 13.15 -1.83
N GLN A 173 -21.59 12.30 -0.82
CA GLN A 173 -22.64 11.39 -0.39
C GLN A 173 -23.81 12.11 0.27
N LEU A 174 -23.56 13.13 1.10
CA LEU A 174 -24.59 13.99 1.67
C LEU A 174 -25.41 14.68 0.58
N ALA A 175 -24.76 15.17 -0.48
CA ALA A 175 -25.47 15.80 -1.60
C ALA A 175 -26.38 14.83 -2.36
N ILE A 176 -26.07 13.52 -2.35
CA ILE A 176 -26.92 12.49 -2.96
C ILE A 176 -28.15 12.21 -2.07
N ILE A 177 -27.95 12.01 -0.76
CA ILE A 177 -29.00 11.68 0.19
C ILE A 177 -30.04 12.81 0.35
N LEU A 178 -29.62 14.06 0.19
CA LEU A 178 -30.56 15.21 0.20
C LEU A 178 -31.52 15.21 -0.98
N LYS A 179 -31.28 14.42 -2.03
CA LYS A 179 -32.24 14.16 -3.10
C LYS A 179 -33.21 13.07 -2.63
N HIS A 180 -34.47 13.40 -2.44
CA HIS A 180 -35.50 12.56 -1.81
C HIS A 180 -35.72 11.14 -2.39
N ASP A 181 -35.06 10.78 -3.46
CA ASP A 181 -35.16 9.46 -4.13
C ASP A 181 -33.77 8.87 -4.37
N CYS A 182 -33.05 8.56 -3.28
CA CYS A 182 -31.75 7.91 -3.36
C CYS A 182 -31.86 6.41 -3.08
N HIS A 183 -30.98 5.63 -3.71
CA HIS A 183 -30.90 4.19 -3.46
C HIS A 183 -30.49 3.91 -2.01
N ALA A 184 -31.08 2.88 -1.37
CA ALA A 184 -30.82 2.54 0.03
C ALA A 184 -29.31 2.37 0.37
N MET A 185 -28.53 1.84 -0.55
CA MET A 185 -27.07 1.67 -0.38
C MET A 185 -26.30 2.98 -0.29
N GLU A 186 -26.86 4.13 -0.71
CA GLU A 186 -26.21 5.44 -0.54
C GLU A 186 -26.05 5.81 0.94
N TRP A 187 -27.02 5.40 1.78
CA TRP A 187 -26.92 5.54 3.23
C TRP A 187 -25.79 4.68 3.81
N VAL A 188 -25.62 3.45 3.30
CA VAL A 188 -24.52 2.56 3.70
C VAL A 188 -23.18 3.19 3.40
N VAL A 189 -23.00 3.72 2.18
CA VAL A 189 -21.75 4.39 1.78
C VAL A 189 -21.47 5.61 2.65
N LEU A 190 -22.50 6.40 3.02
CA LEU A 190 -22.30 7.55 3.90
C LEU A 190 -21.84 7.15 5.30
N VAL A 191 -22.54 6.18 5.92
CA VAL A 191 -22.20 5.70 7.28
C VAL A 191 -20.78 5.11 7.27
N ALA A 192 -20.44 4.29 6.25
CA ALA A 192 -19.12 3.74 6.06
C ALA A 192 -18.04 4.83 5.93
N ALA A 193 -18.28 5.86 5.10
CA ALA A 193 -17.32 6.96 4.91
C ALA A 193 -17.10 7.75 6.20
N MET A 194 -18.15 8.05 6.96
CA MET A 194 -18.04 8.74 8.26
C MET A 194 -17.28 7.89 9.28
N PHE A 195 -17.55 6.59 9.34
CA PHE A 195 -16.82 5.65 10.20
C PHE A 195 -15.33 5.61 9.84
N CYS A 196 -14.99 5.50 8.54
CA CYS A 196 -13.61 5.44 8.08
C CYS A 196 -12.79 6.70 8.40
N VAL A 197 -13.43 7.88 8.56
CA VAL A 197 -12.72 9.12 8.97
C VAL A 197 -12.77 9.35 10.49
N GLY A 198 -13.40 8.46 11.26
CA GLY A 198 -13.49 8.55 12.70
C GLY A 198 -14.58 9.52 13.21
N GLU A 199 -15.52 9.97 12.37
CA GLU A 199 -16.66 10.81 12.78
C GLU A 199 -17.79 9.96 13.36
N ASN A 200 -17.49 9.18 14.41
CA ASN A 200 -18.36 8.11 14.93
C ASN A 200 -19.72 8.61 15.44
N GLU A 201 -19.80 9.78 16.10
CA GLU A 201 -21.08 10.35 16.54
C GLU A 201 -21.96 10.74 15.35
N LYS A 202 -21.39 11.29 14.30
CA LYS A 202 -22.14 11.61 13.08
C LYS A 202 -22.55 10.34 12.34
N ALA A 203 -21.64 9.37 12.23
CA ALA A 203 -21.93 8.07 11.64
C ALA A 203 -23.12 7.40 12.35
N TYR A 204 -23.14 7.42 13.69
CA TYR A 204 -24.27 6.91 14.48
C TYR A 204 -25.57 7.65 14.18
N ALA A 205 -25.54 9.00 14.15
CA ALA A 205 -26.73 9.79 13.86
C ALA A 205 -27.30 9.50 12.45
N TYR A 206 -26.42 9.31 11.45
CA TYR A 206 -26.84 8.95 10.10
C TYR A 206 -27.27 7.48 9.97
N PHE A 207 -26.68 6.58 10.74
CA PHE A 207 -27.14 5.21 10.86
C PHE A 207 -28.60 5.17 11.37
N GLN A 208 -28.92 5.89 12.45
CA GLN A 208 -30.28 5.99 12.98
C GLN A 208 -31.27 6.58 11.96
N LYS A 209 -30.88 7.66 11.26
CA LYS A 209 -31.68 8.24 10.19
C LYS A 209 -31.95 7.25 9.05
N ALA A 210 -30.94 6.45 8.67
CA ALA A 210 -31.11 5.42 7.64
C ALA A 210 -32.18 4.40 8.06
N LEU A 211 -32.19 3.98 9.32
CA LEU A 211 -33.20 3.08 9.86
C LEU A 211 -34.58 3.73 9.85
N GLU A 212 -34.73 5.01 10.21
CA GLU A 212 -35.97 5.79 10.12
C GLU A 212 -36.49 5.86 8.67
N HIS A 213 -35.61 5.85 7.67
CA HIS A 213 -35.97 5.80 6.26
C HIS A 213 -36.23 4.37 5.75
N GLY A 214 -36.24 3.37 6.63
CA GLY A 214 -36.56 1.98 6.29
C GLY A 214 -35.45 1.25 5.58
N VAL A 215 -34.17 1.68 5.70
CA VAL A 215 -33.03 1.01 5.10
C VAL A 215 -32.70 -0.25 5.90
N GLU A 216 -33.13 -1.41 5.41
CA GLU A 216 -32.81 -2.73 5.97
C GLU A 216 -31.77 -3.45 5.11
N LYS A 217 -30.49 -3.12 5.31
CA LYS A 217 -29.35 -3.73 4.61
C LYS A 217 -28.36 -4.32 5.62
N ALA A 218 -27.86 -5.52 5.35
CA ALA A 218 -26.90 -6.20 6.22
C ALA A 218 -25.63 -5.35 6.43
N GLU A 219 -25.15 -4.72 5.37
CA GLU A 219 -23.98 -3.84 5.41
C GLU A 219 -24.23 -2.60 6.29
N LEU A 220 -25.44 -2.04 6.28
CA LEU A 220 -25.79 -0.91 7.17
C LEU A 220 -25.67 -1.31 8.64
N TYR A 221 -26.21 -2.47 8.99
CA TYR A 221 -26.12 -2.99 10.37
C TYR A 221 -24.70 -3.39 10.74
N CYS A 222 -23.89 -3.85 9.78
CA CYS A 222 -22.46 -4.12 10.01
C CYS A 222 -21.73 -2.85 10.45
N TYR A 223 -21.78 -1.79 9.64
CA TYR A 223 -21.17 -0.50 9.99
C TYR A 223 -21.82 0.15 11.21
N GLY A 224 -23.13 0.01 11.39
CA GLY A 224 -23.83 0.46 12.59
C GLY A 224 -23.28 -0.20 13.87
N GLY A 225 -23.00 -1.49 13.81
CA GLY A 225 -22.35 -2.22 14.90
C GLY A 225 -20.93 -1.75 15.17
N ASP A 226 -20.14 -1.52 14.11
CA ASP A 226 -18.77 -1.02 14.22
C ASP A 226 -18.75 0.38 14.87
N VAL A 227 -19.62 1.27 14.43
CA VAL A 227 -19.81 2.61 15.01
C VAL A 227 -20.23 2.54 16.48
N CYS A 228 -21.19 1.68 16.82
CA CYS A 228 -21.61 1.47 18.21
C CYS A 228 -20.45 0.95 19.08
N CYS A 229 -19.61 0.05 18.56
CA CYS A 229 -18.44 -0.47 19.25
C CYS A 229 -17.40 0.63 19.54
N GLU A 230 -17.15 1.53 18.59
CA GLU A 230 -16.24 2.67 18.80
C GLU A 230 -16.82 3.70 19.81
N LEU A 231 -18.13 3.80 19.91
CA LEU A 231 -18.82 4.61 20.90
C LEU A 231 -19.06 3.89 22.25
N GLU A 232 -18.43 2.71 22.43
CA GLU A 232 -18.55 1.86 23.63
C GLU A 232 -19.98 1.39 23.95
N LYS A 233 -20.89 1.45 22.97
CA LYS A 233 -22.27 0.95 23.07
C LYS A 233 -22.34 -0.53 22.70
N TYR A 234 -21.67 -1.37 23.48
CA TYR A 234 -21.41 -2.77 23.12
C TYR A 234 -22.68 -3.60 22.92
N GLU A 235 -23.73 -3.41 23.74
CA GLU A 235 -24.98 -4.15 23.59
C GLU A 235 -25.65 -3.84 22.24
N GLU A 236 -25.70 -2.55 21.86
CA GLU A 236 -26.22 -2.13 20.55
C GLU A 236 -25.34 -2.68 19.41
N ALA A 237 -24.01 -2.66 19.58
CA ALA A 237 -23.07 -3.20 18.60
C ALA A 237 -23.37 -4.68 18.31
N PHE A 238 -23.45 -5.52 19.35
CA PHE A 238 -23.80 -6.94 19.19
C PHE A 238 -25.18 -7.15 18.57
N SER A 239 -26.18 -6.34 18.93
CA SER A 239 -27.51 -6.38 18.32
C SER A 239 -27.45 -6.10 16.82
N CYS A 240 -26.72 -5.05 16.43
CA CYS A 240 -26.51 -4.69 15.01
C CYS A 240 -25.82 -5.80 14.22
N TRP A 241 -24.69 -6.33 14.70
CA TRP A 241 -23.99 -7.40 14.01
C TRP A 241 -24.83 -8.70 13.91
N ASN A 242 -25.60 -9.02 14.97
CA ASN A 242 -26.52 -10.16 14.91
C ASN A 242 -27.60 -9.94 13.85
N LYS A 243 -28.14 -8.71 13.73
CA LYS A 243 -29.12 -8.37 12.69
C LYS A 243 -28.49 -8.42 11.30
N ALA A 244 -27.24 -7.96 11.13
CA ALA A 244 -26.51 -8.06 9.88
C ALA A 244 -26.38 -9.51 9.42
N ILE A 245 -25.90 -10.40 10.31
CA ILE A 245 -25.73 -11.83 10.04
C ILE A 245 -27.10 -12.51 9.75
N ALA A 246 -28.15 -12.11 10.45
CA ALA A 246 -29.50 -12.66 10.20
C ALA A 246 -30.09 -12.23 8.86
N LEU A 247 -29.74 -11.05 8.35
CA LEU A 247 -30.13 -10.56 7.04
C LEU A 247 -29.34 -11.21 5.91
N ASP A 248 -28.03 -11.39 6.13
CA ASP A 248 -27.12 -12.02 5.16
C ASP A 248 -25.93 -12.68 5.90
N ASP A 249 -25.95 -13.99 6.04
CA ASP A 249 -24.88 -14.77 6.71
C ASP A 249 -23.54 -14.73 5.96
N SER A 250 -23.52 -14.32 4.69
CA SER A 250 -22.31 -14.13 3.90
C SER A 250 -21.52 -12.88 4.26
N VAL A 251 -22.09 -11.96 5.05
CA VAL A 251 -21.41 -10.74 5.52
C VAL A 251 -20.41 -11.09 6.62
N MET A 252 -19.26 -11.60 6.21
CA MET A 252 -18.18 -12.01 7.12
C MET A 252 -17.68 -10.87 8.01
N ALA A 253 -17.72 -9.61 7.53
CA ALA A 253 -17.26 -8.45 8.28
C ALA A 253 -17.93 -8.33 9.66
N ALA A 254 -19.26 -8.55 9.76
CA ALA A 254 -19.97 -8.51 11.04
C ALA A 254 -19.48 -9.60 12.03
N LYS A 255 -19.12 -10.78 11.53
CA LYS A 255 -18.55 -11.86 12.37
C LYS A 255 -17.15 -11.51 12.85
N TYR A 256 -16.30 -10.95 11.98
CA TYR A 256 -14.97 -10.47 12.36
C TYR A 256 -15.08 -9.38 13.44
N SER A 257 -15.94 -8.37 13.25
CA SER A 257 -16.17 -7.29 14.22
C SER A 257 -16.61 -7.83 15.59
N LYS A 258 -17.52 -8.82 15.61
CA LYS A 258 -17.90 -9.51 16.86
C LYS A 258 -16.72 -10.20 17.54
N GLY A 259 -15.90 -10.93 16.79
CA GLY A 259 -14.72 -11.60 17.32
C GLY A 259 -13.75 -10.62 17.96
N PHE A 260 -13.42 -9.54 17.27
CA PHE A 260 -12.55 -8.48 17.78
C PHE A 260 -13.15 -7.74 18.99
N CYS A 261 -14.45 -7.47 18.99
CA CYS A 261 -15.10 -6.84 20.12
C CYS A 261 -15.05 -7.72 21.38
N TYR A 262 -15.31 -9.03 21.26
CA TYR A 262 -15.15 -9.96 22.39
C TYR A 262 -13.71 -10.00 22.91
N GLU A 263 -12.71 -9.98 22.03
CA GLU A 263 -11.31 -9.88 22.47
C GLU A 263 -11.00 -8.57 23.18
N LYS A 264 -11.49 -7.43 22.66
CA LYS A 264 -11.37 -6.11 23.29
C LYS A 264 -11.99 -6.08 24.71
N LEU A 265 -13.07 -6.81 24.91
CA LEU A 265 -13.73 -6.95 26.20
C LEU A 265 -13.12 -8.02 27.13
N GLY A 266 -12.12 -8.76 26.68
CA GLY A 266 -11.53 -9.86 27.43
C GLY A 266 -12.39 -11.13 27.48
N GLU A 267 -13.46 -11.20 26.69
CA GLU A 267 -14.38 -12.34 26.64
C GLU A 267 -13.89 -13.43 25.67
N TYR A 268 -12.69 -13.95 25.93
CA TYR A 268 -11.95 -14.82 25.02
C TYR A 268 -12.65 -16.12 24.66
N GLU A 269 -13.47 -16.69 25.54
CA GLU A 269 -14.26 -17.91 25.21
C GLU A 269 -15.34 -17.60 24.16
N LYS A 270 -15.99 -16.42 24.22
CA LYS A 270 -16.94 -16.00 23.18
C LYS A 270 -16.23 -15.65 21.88
N ALA A 271 -15.09 -14.95 21.95
CA ALA A 271 -14.27 -14.68 20.78
C ALA A 271 -13.85 -15.97 20.07
N LYS A 272 -13.37 -16.96 20.82
CA LYS A 272 -13.00 -18.29 20.32
C LYS A 272 -14.13 -18.97 19.56
N ALA A 273 -15.35 -18.93 20.11
CA ALA A 273 -16.52 -19.52 19.44
C ALA A 273 -16.80 -18.84 18.08
N VAL A 274 -16.69 -17.51 18.02
CA VAL A 274 -16.86 -16.75 16.78
C VAL A 274 -15.75 -17.10 15.77
N TRP A 275 -14.49 -17.17 16.21
CA TRP A 275 -13.38 -17.54 15.31
C TRP A 275 -13.48 -18.97 14.77
N CYS A 276 -14.02 -19.91 15.56
CA CYS A 276 -14.30 -21.27 15.08
C CYS A 276 -15.38 -21.27 13.98
N ASP A 277 -16.50 -20.53 14.17
CA ASP A 277 -17.54 -20.39 13.15
C ASP A 277 -17.00 -19.81 11.84
N ILE A 278 -16.16 -18.77 11.93
CA ILE A 278 -15.50 -18.16 10.76
C ILE A 278 -14.61 -19.18 10.04
N ILE A 279 -13.82 -19.99 10.77
CA ILE A 279 -12.97 -21.03 10.15
C ILE A 279 -13.82 -22.03 9.37
N GLU A 280 -14.91 -22.53 9.95
CA GLU A 280 -15.80 -23.49 9.29
C GLU A 280 -16.38 -22.92 7.98
N GLN A 281 -16.68 -21.62 7.95
CA GLN A 281 -17.18 -20.95 6.74
C GLN A 281 -16.08 -20.78 5.69
N LEU A 282 -14.88 -20.33 6.10
CA LEU A 282 -13.75 -20.15 5.20
C LEU A 282 -13.30 -21.48 4.58
N GLU A 283 -13.36 -22.59 5.35
CA GLU A 283 -13.08 -23.93 4.86
C GLU A 283 -14.06 -24.35 3.75
N LYS A 284 -15.35 -24.08 3.93
CA LYS A 284 -16.38 -24.35 2.90
C LYS A 284 -16.17 -23.50 1.64
N MET A 285 -15.59 -22.30 1.78
CA MET A 285 -15.30 -21.37 0.66
C MET A 285 -13.94 -21.64 0.00
N GLY A 286 -13.05 -22.44 0.61
CA GLY A 286 -11.70 -22.71 0.10
C GLY A 286 -10.74 -21.53 0.21
N LEU A 287 -10.89 -20.67 1.22
CA LEU A 287 -10.11 -19.44 1.42
C LEU A 287 -8.98 -19.65 2.43
N ASP A 288 -7.90 -20.30 1.98
CA ASP A 288 -6.78 -20.72 2.84
C ASP A 288 -5.96 -19.55 3.43
N ILE A 289 -5.86 -18.45 2.71
CA ILE A 289 -5.07 -17.28 3.17
C ILE A 289 -5.76 -16.61 4.36
N GLU A 290 -7.07 -16.38 4.25
CA GLU A 290 -7.90 -15.80 5.31
C GLU A 290 -7.95 -16.71 6.54
N MET A 291 -8.00 -18.02 6.34
CA MET A 291 -7.95 -19.00 7.44
C MET A 291 -6.68 -18.89 8.29
N LYS A 292 -5.53 -18.57 7.69
CA LYS A 292 -4.28 -18.42 8.45
C LYS A 292 -4.43 -17.32 9.50
N PHE A 293 -4.93 -16.16 9.10
CA PHE A 293 -5.15 -15.05 10.01
C PHE A 293 -6.10 -15.43 11.16
N VAL A 294 -7.24 -16.08 10.84
CA VAL A 294 -8.23 -16.46 11.88
C VAL A 294 -7.68 -17.52 12.82
N LYS A 295 -6.87 -18.48 12.34
CA LYS A 295 -6.17 -19.46 13.17
C LYS A 295 -5.17 -18.79 14.14
N GLU A 296 -4.49 -17.74 13.72
CA GLU A 296 -3.62 -16.93 14.59
C GLU A 296 -4.44 -16.26 15.71
N ARG A 297 -5.60 -15.65 15.39
CA ARG A 297 -6.51 -15.06 16.40
C ARG A 297 -7.03 -16.11 17.38
N LEU A 298 -7.40 -17.28 16.87
CA LEU A 298 -7.84 -18.40 17.72
C LEU A 298 -6.73 -18.85 18.71
N GLN A 299 -5.47 -18.86 18.27
CA GLN A 299 -4.35 -19.15 19.17
C GLN A 299 -4.18 -18.11 20.27
N VAL A 300 -4.33 -16.82 19.95
CA VAL A 300 -4.30 -15.74 20.94
C VAL A 300 -5.38 -15.96 22.01
N CYS A 301 -6.62 -16.24 21.59
CA CYS A 301 -7.70 -16.53 22.55
C CYS A 301 -7.38 -17.74 23.45
N LYS A 302 -6.88 -18.83 22.88
CA LYS A 302 -6.50 -20.01 23.65
C LYS A 302 -5.42 -19.70 24.69
N TYR A 303 -4.42 -18.88 24.36
CA TYR A 303 -3.36 -18.48 25.27
C TYR A 303 -3.87 -17.61 26.42
N GLN A 304 -4.86 -16.75 26.17
CA GLN A 304 -5.45 -15.87 27.17
C GLN A 304 -6.44 -16.58 28.13
N ILE A 305 -6.95 -17.75 27.73
CA ILE A 305 -7.87 -18.59 28.53
C ILE A 305 -7.10 -19.50 29.48
N MET A 306 -5.83 -19.85 29.17
CA MET A 306 -4.95 -20.71 30.01
C MET A 306 -4.40 -19.95 31.22
#